data_cacc2782ac3acd3034e0af1dd0f8f26f
#
_entry.id   cacc2782ac3acd3034e0af1dd0f8f26f
#
_cell.length_a   1.000
_cell.length_b   1.000
_cell.length_c   1.000
_cell.angle_alpha   90.00
_cell.angle_beta   90.00
_cell.angle_gamma   90.00
#
_symmetry.space_group_name_H-M   'P 1'
#
loop_
_entity.id
_entity.type
_entity.pdbx_description
1 polymer ?
#
loop_
_entity_poly.entity_id
_entity_poly.type
_entity_poly.pdbx_seq_one_letter_code
_entity_poly.pdbx_strand_id
1 'polypeptide(L)'
;MKEINIIDFGLMGKQISALFYLLGYEIDVYNKSKLNIYEFEKQIKLLQRKIDFSNFNAGKINIYQHIEDLKNSLTIESLNEDLNLKKEIMQILRDNNIVFSNSSSLSMDDLNCDFIHFFNTIYIKLIELCGSNLERFTPLKDLKKLGFHIICSKGNRGALANLLLFNEISSFFKIIEKYDY
;
A
#
# COMPACT_ATOMS: atom_id res chain seq x y z
N MET A 1 8.98 9.07 16.99
CA MET A 1 8.30 7.76 16.97
C MET A 1 8.00 7.45 15.51
N LYS A 2 8.08 6.21 15.06
CA LYS A 2 7.73 5.84 13.70
C LYS A 2 6.25 5.47 13.69
N GLU A 3 5.41 6.33 13.14
CA GLU A 3 3.96 6.19 13.11
C GLU A 3 3.46 6.14 11.68
N ILE A 4 2.43 5.34 11.42
CA ILE A 4 1.80 5.21 10.11
C ILE A 4 0.34 4.82 10.26
N ASN A 5 -0.52 5.47 9.49
CA ASN A 5 -1.93 5.10 9.40
C ASN A 5 -2.17 4.19 8.19
N ILE A 6 -3.03 3.20 8.36
CA ILE A 6 -3.50 2.33 7.27
C ILE A 6 -5.02 2.44 7.18
N ILE A 7 -5.51 2.81 6.02
CA ILE A 7 -6.94 2.90 5.74
C ILE A 7 -7.38 1.62 5.05
N ASP A 8 -8.29 0.89 5.69
CA ASP A 8 -8.79 -0.44 5.37
C ASP A 8 -7.82 -1.58 5.72
N PHE A 9 -8.39 -2.68 6.16
CA PHE A 9 -7.67 -3.89 6.59
C PHE A 9 -8.02 -5.11 5.74
N GLY A 10 -8.22 -4.87 4.44
CA GLY A 10 -8.32 -5.91 3.43
C GLY A 10 -7.02 -6.72 3.30
N LEU A 11 -6.84 -7.44 2.22
CA LEU A 11 -5.64 -8.26 2.00
C LEU A 11 -4.37 -7.40 2.00
N MET A 12 -4.34 -6.33 1.21
CA MET A 12 -3.16 -5.45 1.09
C MET A 12 -2.93 -4.65 2.38
N GLY A 13 -3.98 -4.10 2.99
CA GLY A 13 -3.87 -3.39 4.25
C GLY A 13 -3.25 -4.25 5.35
N LYS A 14 -3.63 -5.53 5.47
CA LYS A 14 -3.02 -6.46 6.42
C LYS A 14 -1.55 -6.75 6.11
N GLN A 15 -1.20 -6.93 4.84
CA GLN A 15 0.19 -7.17 4.43
C GLN A 15 1.08 -5.96 4.69
N ILE A 16 0.61 -4.76 4.34
CA ILE A 16 1.33 -3.50 4.58
C ILE A 16 1.47 -3.27 6.08
N SER A 17 0.39 -3.44 6.85
CA SER A 17 0.43 -3.33 8.32
C SER A 17 1.41 -4.32 8.93
N ALA A 18 1.42 -5.59 8.51
CA ALA A 18 2.35 -6.59 9.03
C ALA A 18 3.81 -6.24 8.72
N LEU A 19 4.09 -5.71 7.53
CA LEU A 19 5.42 -5.26 7.14
C LEU A 19 5.91 -4.12 8.05
N PHE A 20 5.10 -3.08 8.24
CA PHE A 20 5.47 -1.94 9.08
C PHE A 20 5.49 -2.28 10.58
N TYR A 21 4.61 -3.17 11.03
CA TYR A 21 4.67 -3.72 12.40
C TYR A 21 6.02 -4.38 12.67
N LEU A 22 6.48 -5.24 11.76
CA LEU A 22 7.78 -5.91 11.88
C LEU A 22 8.97 -4.95 11.76
N LEU A 23 8.81 -3.80 11.10
CA LEU A 23 9.78 -2.71 11.03
C LEU A 23 9.81 -1.80 12.27
N GLY A 24 8.94 -2.06 13.25
CA GLY A 24 8.88 -1.31 14.51
C GLY A 24 8.06 -0.03 14.47
N TYR A 25 7.13 0.08 13.52
CA TYR A 25 6.20 1.21 13.47
C TYR A 25 5.03 1.03 14.44
N GLU A 26 4.55 2.10 15.03
CA GLU A 26 3.21 2.17 15.59
C GLU A 26 2.22 2.37 14.44
N ILE A 27 1.25 1.48 14.34
CA ILE A 27 0.32 1.43 13.23
C ILE A 27 -1.08 1.71 13.76
N ASP A 28 -1.69 2.77 13.27
CA ASP A 28 -3.08 3.10 13.52
C ASP A 28 -3.90 2.68 12.29
N VAL A 29 -4.77 1.69 12.47
CA VAL A 29 -5.60 1.12 11.39
C VAL A 29 -7.02 1.61 11.53
N TYR A 30 -7.55 2.25 10.48
CA TYR A 30 -8.97 2.46 10.33
C TYR A 30 -9.59 1.29 9.57
N ASN A 31 -10.62 0.69 10.15
CA ASN A 31 -11.41 -0.33 9.48
C ASN A 31 -12.85 -0.32 9.97
N LYS A 32 -13.80 -0.14 9.05
CA LYS A 32 -15.23 -0.03 9.38
C LYS A 32 -15.83 -1.29 10.01
N SER A 33 -15.27 -2.47 9.70
CA SER A 33 -15.74 -3.76 10.20
C SER A 33 -14.88 -4.27 11.36
N LYS A 34 -15.43 -5.16 12.18
CA LYS A 34 -14.63 -5.86 13.19
C LYS A 34 -13.50 -6.65 12.52
N LEU A 35 -12.29 -6.52 13.06
CA LEU A 35 -11.11 -7.15 12.50
C LEU A 35 -10.96 -8.61 12.93
N ASN A 36 -10.49 -9.41 11.99
CA ASN A 36 -9.97 -10.74 12.29
C ASN A 36 -8.46 -10.66 12.52
N ILE A 37 -8.05 -10.56 13.78
CA ILE A 37 -6.64 -10.48 14.21
C ILE A 37 -5.87 -11.73 13.75
N TYR A 38 -6.49 -12.89 13.71
CA TYR A 38 -5.84 -14.13 13.27
C TYR A 38 -5.27 -14.03 11.85
N GLU A 39 -6.00 -13.40 10.93
CA GLU A 39 -5.51 -13.19 9.56
C GLU A 39 -4.31 -12.22 9.51
N PHE A 40 -4.26 -11.25 10.39
CA PHE A 40 -3.10 -10.36 10.51
C PHE A 40 -1.87 -11.10 11.04
N GLU A 41 -2.01 -11.90 12.11
CA GLU A 41 -0.93 -12.73 12.65
C GLU A 41 -0.39 -13.72 11.61
N LYS A 42 -1.25 -14.23 10.74
CA LYS A 42 -0.85 -15.07 9.62
C LYS A 42 0.04 -14.31 8.62
N GLN A 43 -0.27 -13.05 8.30
CA GLN A 43 0.58 -12.23 7.45
C GLN A 43 1.95 -11.97 8.11
N ILE A 44 2.00 -11.70 9.41
CA ILE A 44 3.26 -11.56 10.17
C ILE A 44 4.11 -12.81 10.01
N LYS A 45 3.55 -13.99 10.29
CA LYS A 45 4.27 -15.27 10.18
C LYS A 45 4.77 -15.54 8.76
N LEU A 46 3.99 -15.19 7.75
CA LEU A 46 4.38 -15.36 6.35
C LEU A 46 5.55 -14.45 5.97
N LEU A 47 5.52 -13.18 6.39
CA LEU A 47 6.61 -12.24 6.16
C LEU A 47 7.90 -12.67 6.87
N GLN A 48 7.83 -13.09 8.14
CA GLN A 48 8.98 -13.56 8.91
C GLN A 48 9.67 -14.78 8.31
N ARG A 49 8.94 -15.62 7.57
CA ARG A 49 9.51 -16.78 6.84
C ARG A 49 10.28 -16.37 5.58
N LYS A 50 10.03 -15.18 5.04
CA LYS A 50 10.55 -14.73 3.74
C LYS A 50 11.55 -13.59 3.85
N ILE A 51 11.49 -12.84 4.93
CA ILE A 51 12.27 -11.62 5.13
C ILE A 51 12.89 -11.70 6.54
N ASP A 52 14.17 -11.37 6.63
CA ASP A 52 14.86 -11.25 7.92
C ASP A 52 14.56 -9.90 8.58
N PHE A 53 13.94 -9.95 9.74
CA PHE A 53 13.62 -8.78 10.57
C PHE A 53 14.47 -8.72 11.86
N SER A 54 15.56 -9.50 11.95
CA SER A 54 16.39 -9.61 13.18
C SER A 54 16.92 -8.26 13.69
N ASN A 55 17.08 -7.28 12.81
CA ASN A 55 17.55 -5.93 13.14
C ASN A 55 16.42 -4.97 13.55
N PHE A 56 15.19 -5.44 13.69
CA PHE A 56 14.04 -4.64 14.04
C PHE A 56 13.28 -5.23 15.22
N ASN A 57 12.73 -4.37 16.08
CA ASN A 57 11.79 -4.77 17.12
C ASN A 57 10.38 -4.56 16.59
N ALA A 58 9.47 -5.48 16.87
CA ALA A 58 8.06 -5.32 16.50
C ALA A 58 7.46 -4.05 17.13
N GLY A 59 6.62 -3.38 16.37
CA GLY A 59 5.93 -2.17 16.76
C GLY A 59 4.65 -2.44 17.55
N LYS A 60 3.65 -1.58 17.33
CA LYS A 60 2.31 -1.69 17.92
C LYS A 60 1.26 -1.57 16.84
N ILE A 61 0.08 -2.09 17.09
CA ILE A 61 -1.09 -1.89 16.23
C ILE A 61 -2.29 -1.47 17.08
N ASN A 62 -2.92 -0.39 16.68
CA ASN A 62 -4.15 0.14 17.23
C ASN A 62 -5.22 0.10 16.13
N ILE A 63 -6.48 -0.11 16.51
CA ILE A 63 -7.56 -0.30 15.56
C ILE A 63 -8.69 0.67 15.91
N TYR A 64 -9.13 1.41 14.90
CA TYR A 64 -10.15 2.44 15.00
C TYR A 64 -11.32 2.14 14.07
N GLN A 65 -12.53 2.39 14.52
CA GLN A 65 -13.77 2.27 13.72
C GLN A 65 -14.22 3.62 13.17
N HIS A 66 -13.69 4.71 13.70
CA HIS A 66 -13.93 6.07 13.22
C HIS A 66 -12.64 6.66 12.68
N ILE A 67 -12.68 7.20 11.48
CA ILE A 67 -11.49 7.72 10.79
C ILE A 67 -10.97 8.99 11.47
N GLU A 68 -11.85 9.71 12.14
CA GLU A 68 -11.57 10.93 12.89
C GLU A 68 -10.70 10.68 14.13
N ASP A 69 -10.65 9.44 14.62
CA ASP A 69 -9.83 9.04 15.75
C ASP A 69 -8.35 8.83 15.39
N LEU A 70 -8.03 8.80 14.09
CA LEU A 70 -6.66 8.64 13.61
C LEU A 70 -5.82 9.90 13.91
N LYS A 71 -4.60 9.68 14.35
CA LYS A 71 -3.62 10.76 14.52
C LYS A 71 -3.16 11.30 13.15
N ASN A 72 -2.73 12.55 13.13
CA ASN A 72 -2.08 13.14 11.95
C ASN A 72 -0.72 12.48 11.71
N SER A 73 -0.64 11.63 10.71
CA SER A 73 0.56 10.87 10.38
C SER A 73 0.61 10.54 8.90
N LEU A 74 1.72 9.94 8.46
CA LEU A 74 1.80 9.32 7.15
C LEU A 74 0.71 8.26 7.02
N THR A 75 -0.12 8.37 5.99
CA THR A 75 -1.28 7.50 5.77
C THR A 75 -1.15 6.75 4.46
N ILE A 76 -1.37 5.44 4.49
CA ILE A 76 -1.51 4.61 3.29
C ILE A 76 -2.96 4.17 3.18
N GLU A 77 -3.61 4.55 2.09
CA GLU A 77 -4.95 4.11 1.76
C GLU A 77 -4.88 2.82 0.92
N SER A 78 -5.61 1.79 1.33
CA SER A 78 -5.67 0.48 0.66
C SER A 78 -7.09 -0.07 0.51
N LEU A 79 -8.08 0.82 0.41
CA LEU A 79 -9.48 0.49 0.11
C LEU A 79 -9.61 -0.23 -1.25
N ASN A 80 -10.73 -0.92 -1.43
CA ASN A 80 -11.09 -1.46 -2.73
C ASN A 80 -11.11 -0.38 -3.81
N GLU A 81 -10.95 -0.78 -5.08
CA GLU A 81 -10.89 0.14 -6.24
C GLU A 81 -12.27 0.76 -6.56
N ASP A 82 -12.88 1.39 -5.57
CA ASP A 82 -14.08 2.21 -5.70
C ASP A 82 -13.70 3.69 -5.62
N LEU A 83 -13.80 4.37 -6.76
CA LEU A 83 -13.40 5.77 -6.90
C LEU A 83 -14.19 6.71 -5.97
N ASN A 84 -15.48 6.47 -5.80
CA ASN A 84 -16.33 7.35 -4.98
C ASN A 84 -15.98 7.22 -3.51
N LEU A 85 -15.85 5.97 -3.03
CA LEU A 85 -15.44 5.70 -1.65
C LEU A 85 -14.04 6.27 -1.36
N LYS A 86 -13.09 6.08 -2.27
CA LYS A 86 -11.74 6.63 -2.11
C LYS A 86 -11.76 8.16 -2.06
N LYS A 87 -12.53 8.84 -2.93
CA LYS A 87 -12.67 10.30 -2.90
C LYS A 87 -13.26 10.81 -1.59
N GLU A 88 -14.28 10.16 -1.07
CA GLU A 88 -14.88 10.50 0.23
C GLU A 88 -13.83 10.43 1.34
N ILE A 89 -13.12 9.32 1.45
CA ILE A 89 -12.07 9.13 2.47
C ILE A 89 -10.91 10.12 2.27
N MET A 90 -10.49 10.37 1.04
CA MET A 90 -9.45 11.36 0.76
C MET A 90 -9.85 12.78 1.18
N GLN A 91 -11.13 13.15 1.08
CA GLN A 91 -11.61 14.44 1.55
C GLN A 91 -11.47 14.60 3.07
N ILE A 92 -11.75 13.53 3.82
CA ILE A 92 -11.60 13.53 5.29
C ILE A 92 -10.13 13.63 5.70
N LEU A 93 -9.23 12.96 4.96
CA LEU A 93 -7.81 12.86 5.31
C LEU A 93 -6.97 14.08 4.91
N ARG A 94 -7.44 14.92 3.96
CA ARG A 94 -6.63 15.95 3.28
C ARG A 94 -6.01 16.98 4.19
N ASP A 95 -6.72 17.42 5.20
CA ASP A 95 -6.33 18.61 5.95
C ASP A 95 -5.19 18.35 6.95
N ASN A 96 -4.98 17.11 7.33
CA ASN A 96 -4.10 16.76 8.44
C ASN A 96 -3.12 15.61 8.16
N ASN A 97 -3.16 14.96 6.99
CA ASN A 97 -2.36 13.77 6.72
C ASN A 97 -1.53 13.87 5.44
N ILE A 98 -0.39 13.20 5.45
CA ILE A 98 0.37 12.91 4.24
C ILE A 98 -0.19 11.60 3.70
N VAL A 99 -0.97 11.64 2.64
CA VAL A 99 -1.68 10.46 2.12
C VAL A 99 -1.03 9.94 0.85
N PHE A 100 -0.80 8.64 0.82
CA PHE A 100 -0.47 7.85 -0.37
C PHE A 100 -1.55 6.81 -0.62
N SER A 101 -2.05 6.70 -1.84
CA SER A 101 -2.97 5.62 -2.19
C SER A 101 -2.22 4.39 -2.71
N ASN A 102 -2.62 3.22 -2.25
CA ASN A 102 -2.13 1.93 -2.79
C ASN A 102 -2.97 1.47 -4.00
N SER A 103 -3.69 2.38 -4.65
CA SER A 103 -4.41 2.06 -5.89
C SER A 103 -3.45 1.67 -7.00
N SER A 104 -3.86 0.70 -7.82
CA SER A 104 -3.07 0.23 -8.95
C SER A 104 -3.68 0.57 -10.31
N SER A 105 -4.92 1.04 -10.35
CA SER A 105 -5.66 1.29 -11.60
C SER A 105 -6.21 2.70 -11.75
N LEU A 106 -6.41 3.43 -10.65
CA LEU A 106 -6.91 4.80 -10.66
C LEU A 106 -5.80 5.81 -10.99
N SER A 107 -6.18 7.02 -11.37
CA SER A 107 -5.23 8.10 -11.61
C SER A 107 -4.99 8.94 -10.35
N MET A 108 -3.79 9.55 -10.25
CA MET A 108 -3.49 10.50 -9.19
C MET A 108 -4.38 11.73 -9.25
N ASP A 109 -4.76 12.19 -10.45
CA ASP A 109 -5.65 13.33 -10.64
C ASP A 109 -7.04 13.06 -10.06
N ASP A 110 -7.54 11.80 -10.21
CA ASP A 110 -8.83 11.41 -9.67
C ASP A 110 -8.88 11.46 -8.14
N LEU A 111 -7.78 11.10 -7.47
CA LEU A 111 -7.68 11.04 -6.02
C LEU A 111 -6.98 12.26 -5.41
N ASN A 112 -6.26 13.06 -6.22
CA ASN A 112 -5.44 14.19 -5.80
C ASN A 112 -4.48 13.84 -4.65
N CYS A 113 -3.77 12.71 -4.79
CA CYS A 113 -2.74 12.26 -3.87
C CYS A 113 -1.65 11.50 -4.63
N ASP A 114 -0.46 11.41 -4.03
CA ASP A 114 0.62 10.56 -4.52
C ASP A 114 0.28 9.08 -4.29
N PHE A 115 0.88 8.18 -5.08
CA PHE A 115 0.63 6.75 -4.98
C PHE A 115 1.85 6.00 -4.46
N ILE A 116 1.56 4.96 -3.68
CA ILE A 116 2.52 3.94 -3.32
C ILE A 116 1.93 2.56 -3.63
N HIS A 117 2.39 1.94 -4.67
CA HIS A 117 1.93 0.62 -5.03
C HIS A 117 2.83 -0.44 -4.40
N PHE A 118 2.32 -1.11 -3.38
CA PHE A 118 2.89 -2.34 -2.85
C PHE A 118 2.39 -3.51 -3.69
N PHE A 119 3.29 -4.20 -4.34
CA PHE A 119 2.99 -5.51 -4.88
C PHE A 119 2.78 -6.49 -3.71
N ASN A 120 2.45 -7.74 -4.00
CA ASN A 120 2.32 -8.72 -2.92
C ASN A 120 3.62 -8.77 -2.09
N THR A 121 3.65 -8.09 -0.94
CA THR A 121 4.84 -7.85 -0.11
C THR A 121 5.50 -9.11 0.40
N ILE A 122 4.77 -10.24 0.42
CA ILE A 122 5.27 -11.54 0.86
C ILE A 122 6.17 -12.19 -0.22
N TYR A 123 5.85 -11.97 -1.48
CA TYR A 123 6.50 -12.65 -2.59
C TYR A 123 7.38 -11.74 -3.43
N ILE A 124 7.05 -10.46 -3.51
CA ILE A 124 7.70 -9.48 -4.38
C ILE A 124 8.19 -8.31 -3.55
N LYS A 125 9.50 -8.17 -3.45
CA LYS A 125 10.14 -7.03 -2.77
C LYS A 125 10.25 -5.82 -3.72
N LEU A 126 9.12 -5.39 -4.25
CA LEU A 126 9.03 -4.26 -5.16
C LEU A 126 7.98 -3.27 -4.69
N ILE A 127 8.32 -2.01 -4.70
CA ILE A 127 7.45 -0.89 -4.39
C ILE A 127 7.58 0.12 -5.52
N GLU A 128 6.46 0.60 -6.02
CA GLU A 128 6.41 1.73 -6.93
C GLU A 128 5.87 2.95 -6.20
N LEU A 129 6.60 4.04 -6.28
CA LEU A 129 6.18 5.37 -5.83
C LEU A 129 5.91 6.21 -7.06
N CYS A 130 4.74 6.84 -7.09
CA CYS A 130 4.32 7.67 -8.20
C CYS A 130 3.76 8.99 -7.68
N GLY A 131 4.28 10.10 -8.20
CA GLY A 131 3.84 11.43 -7.80
C GLY A 131 4.94 12.48 -7.74
N SER A 132 4.65 13.59 -7.11
CA SER A 132 5.51 14.78 -7.04
C SER A 132 6.16 15.01 -5.67
N ASN A 133 5.64 14.41 -4.59
CA ASN A 133 6.11 14.64 -3.22
C ASN A 133 6.60 13.34 -2.56
N LEU A 134 7.33 12.53 -3.32
CA LEU A 134 7.74 11.18 -2.91
C LEU A 134 8.71 11.18 -1.71
N GLU A 135 9.43 12.28 -1.48
CA GLU A 135 10.28 12.47 -0.31
C GLU A 135 9.50 12.48 1.02
N ARG A 136 8.21 12.76 0.97
CA ARG A 136 7.31 12.70 2.13
C ARG A 136 7.05 11.27 2.61
N PHE A 137 7.34 10.27 1.77
CA PHE A 137 7.29 8.87 2.18
C PHE A 137 8.57 8.47 2.91
N THR A 138 8.62 8.76 4.20
CA THR A 138 9.81 8.59 5.05
C THR A 138 10.28 7.14 5.29
N PRO A 139 9.44 6.08 5.17
CA PRO A 139 9.86 4.69 5.43
C PRO A 139 10.84 4.09 4.42
N LEU A 140 11.17 4.76 3.33
CA LEU A 140 12.02 4.25 2.25
C LEU A 140 13.34 3.63 2.71
N LYS A 141 14.00 4.25 3.71
CA LYS A 141 15.28 3.75 4.23
C LYS A 141 15.16 2.38 4.87
N ASP A 142 14.09 2.15 5.61
CA ASP A 142 13.86 0.88 6.31
C ASP A 142 13.45 -0.21 5.32
N LEU A 143 12.63 0.12 4.34
CA LEU A 143 12.26 -0.80 3.26
C LEU A 143 13.48 -1.23 2.42
N LYS A 144 14.38 -0.29 2.09
CA LYS A 144 15.64 -0.61 1.40
C LYS A 144 16.55 -1.54 2.21
N LYS A 145 16.61 -1.38 3.55
CA LYS A 145 17.36 -2.29 4.43
C LYS A 145 16.84 -3.73 4.38
N LEU A 146 15.54 -3.92 4.14
CA LEU A 146 14.92 -5.23 3.95
C LEU A 146 15.10 -5.79 2.52
N GLY A 147 15.78 -5.06 1.64
CA GLY A 147 16.03 -5.46 0.25
C GLY A 147 14.86 -5.17 -0.68
N PHE A 148 13.97 -4.25 -0.34
CA PHE A 148 12.94 -3.80 -1.28
C PHE A 148 13.57 -2.94 -2.38
N HIS A 149 13.24 -3.26 -3.63
CA HIS A 149 13.50 -2.41 -4.79
C HIS A 149 12.42 -1.34 -4.89
N ILE A 150 12.84 -0.11 -5.12
CA ILE A 150 11.94 1.04 -5.17
C ILE A 150 12.06 1.70 -6.52
N ILE A 151 10.96 1.74 -7.25
CA ILE A 151 10.84 2.45 -8.52
C ILE A 151 10.10 3.75 -8.26
N CYS A 152 10.63 4.87 -8.75
CA CYS A 152 9.94 6.16 -8.73
C CYS A 152 9.49 6.47 -10.15
N SER A 153 8.19 6.68 -10.34
CA SER A 153 7.61 7.05 -11.62
C SER A 153 6.88 8.39 -11.53
N LYS A 154 6.74 9.05 -12.66
CA LYS A 154 5.94 10.28 -12.81
C LYS A 154 4.62 9.99 -13.52
N GLY A 155 4.25 8.73 -13.63
CA GLY A 155 3.03 8.30 -14.29
C GLY A 155 1.80 8.88 -13.61
N ASN A 156 0.77 9.13 -14.39
CA ASN A 156 -0.46 9.74 -13.94
C ASN A 156 -1.61 8.73 -13.82
N ARG A 157 -1.48 7.56 -14.44
CA ARG A 157 -2.51 6.52 -14.46
C ARG A 157 -1.93 5.15 -14.11
N GLY A 158 -2.39 4.60 -13.00
CA GLY A 158 -2.09 3.24 -12.58
C GLY A 158 -0.60 2.98 -12.30
N ALA A 159 -0.32 1.85 -11.70
CA ALA A 159 1.05 1.41 -11.49
C ALA A 159 1.70 0.97 -12.81
N LEU A 160 2.97 1.34 -13.03
CA LEU A 160 3.75 1.00 -14.22
C LEU A 160 3.78 -0.52 -14.48
N ALA A 161 3.89 -1.32 -13.42
CA ALA A 161 3.88 -2.77 -13.53
C ALA A 161 2.54 -3.31 -14.06
N ASN A 162 1.41 -2.71 -13.68
CA ASN A 162 0.12 -3.08 -14.23
C ASN A 162 0.00 -2.70 -15.72
N LEU A 163 0.54 -1.54 -16.11
CA LEU A 163 0.57 -1.13 -17.52
C LEU A 163 1.39 -2.12 -18.36
N LEU A 164 2.53 -2.57 -17.87
CA LEU A 164 3.35 -3.60 -18.53
C LEU A 164 2.57 -4.92 -18.64
N LEU A 165 1.99 -5.39 -17.54
CA LEU A 165 1.21 -6.63 -17.53
C LEU A 165 0.03 -6.59 -18.50
N PHE A 166 -0.73 -5.51 -18.52
CA PHE A 166 -1.87 -5.36 -19.44
C PHE A 166 -1.44 -5.31 -20.90
N ASN A 167 -0.30 -4.67 -21.21
CA ASN A 167 0.25 -4.68 -22.57
C ASN A 167 0.66 -6.09 -23.01
N GLU A 168 1.31 -6.87 -22.12
CA GLU A 168 1.67 -8.25 -22.37
C GLU A 168 0.43 -9.12 -22.65
N ILE A 169 -0.58 -9.06 -21.77
CA ILE A 169 -1.85 -9.79 -21.92
C ILE A 169 -2.56 -9.38 -23.22
N SER A 170 -2.64 -8.07 -23.52
CA SER A 170 -3.27 -7.59 -24.77
C SER A 170 -2.54 -8.11 -26.01
N SER A 171 -1.20 -8.13 -25.96
CA SER A 171 -0.38 -8.66 -27.05
C SER A 171 -0.59 -10.13 -27.26
N PHE A 172 -0.73 -10.90 -26.16
CA PHE A 172 -1.05 -12.32 -26.22
C PHE A 172 -2.40 -12.59 -26.91
N PHE A 173 -3.46 -11.87 -26.53
CA PHE A 173 -4.77 -12.02 -27.18
C PHE A 173 -4.74 -11.67 -28.68
N LYS A 174 -4.01 -10.62 -29.07
CA LYS A 174 -3.84 -10.27 -30.49
C LYS A 174 -3.15 -11.40 -31.29
N ILE A 175 -2.22 -12.12 -30.66
CA ILE A 175 -1.55 -13.27 -31.28
C ILE A 175 -2.55 -14.41 -31.44
N ILE A 176 -3.35 -14.73 -30.42
CA ILE A 176 -4.39 -15.76 -30.50
C ILE A 176 -5.37 -15.47 -31.63
N GLU A 177 -5.93 -14.26 -31.68
CA GLU A 177 -6.85 -13.83 -32.72
C GLU A 177 -6.25 -13.93 -34.13
N LYS A 178 -4.96 -13.54 -34.26
CA LYS A 178 -4.27 -13.56 -35.56
C LYS A 178 -3.99 -14.95 -36.10
N TYR A 179 -3.76 -15.92 -35.23
CA TYR A 179 -3.34 -17.28 -35.62
C TYR A 179 -4.40 -18.35 -35.38
N ASP A 180 -5.60 -17.94 -34.99
CA ASP A 180 -6.79 -18.82 -34.85
C ASP A 180 -6.56 -20.00 -33.87
N TYR A 181 -5.90 -19.70 -32.71
CA TYR A 181 -5.64 -20.67 -31.64
C TYR A 181 -6.80 -20.78 -30.67
#